data_64b2c1537585f08d4d9f73acd41dbd43
#
_entry.id   64b2c1537585f08d4d9f73acd41dbd43
#
_cell.length_a   1.000
_cell.length_b   1.000
_cell.length_c   1.000
_cell.angle_alpha   90.00
_cell.angle_beta   90.00
_cell.angle_gamma   90.00
#
_symmetry.space_group_name_H-M   'P 1'
#
loop_
_entity.id
_entity.type
_entity.pdbx_description
1 polymer ?
#
loop_
_entity_poly.entity_id
_entity_poly.type
_entity_poly.pdbx_seq_one_letter_code
_entity_poly.pdbx_strand_id
1 'polypeptide(L)'
;MSSPSDLKNAGLKATVPRLKIINLFETSKVRHLTAEDVYRKLLDEGLDIGLATVYRVLTQFEQAGLLIRHHFESGKAVFELNEGHHHDHLVCLQCGRVEEFYDPGIEKRQTAVARERGFKITEHSLYLYAECVKPRCPYRKTGSH
;
A
#
# COMPACT_ATOMS: atom_id res chain seq x y z
N MET A 1 15.05 7.51 -5.11
CA MET A 1 15.79 6.71 -4.12
C MET A 1 15.68 7.33 -2.75
N SER A 2 15.32 6.53 -1.75
CA SER A 2 15.35 7.03 -0.40
C SER A 2 16.78 7.18 0.08
N SER A 3 17.02 8.29 0.68
CA SER A 3 18.29 8.61 1.30
C SER A 3 18.08 8.81 2.78
N PRO A 4 19.17 8.81 3.58
CA PRO A 4 19.05 9.18 4.99
C PRO A 4 18.38 10.52 5.21
N SER A 5 18.53 11.46 4.25
CA SER A 5 17.91 12.78 4.37
C SER A 5 16.38 12.70 4.26
N ASP A 6 15.84 11.76 3.47
CA ASP A 6 14.38 11.59 3.37
C ASP A 6 13.78 11.16 4.69
N LEU A 7 14.44 10.25 5.39
CA LEU A 7 14.01 9.82 6.72
C LEU A 7 14.13 10.96 7.74
N LYS A 8 15.22 11.72 7.68
CA LYS A 8 15.43 12.84 8.57
C LYS A 8 14.36 13.90 8.37
N ASN A 9 14.01 14.19 7.12
CA ASN A 9 12.96 15.16 6.81
C ASN A 9 11.61 14.72 7.36
N ALA A 10 11.39 13.41 7.50
CA ALA A 10 10.19 12.86 8.09
C ALA A 10 10.28 12.73 9.62
N GLY A 11 11.38 13.21 10.22
CA GLY A 11 11.59 13.16 11.67
C GLY A 11 12.11 11.82 12.18
N LEU A 12 12.71 11.02 11.31
CA LEU A 12 13.18 9.68 11.68
C LEU A 12 14.69 9.56 11.52
N LYS A 13 15.31 8.83 12.45
CA LYS A 13 16.72 8.47 12.35
C LYS A 13 16.91 7.47 11.23
N ALA A 14 18.01 7.62 10.50
CA ALA A 14 18.41 6.66 9.46
C ALA A 14 19.08 5.45 10.11
N THR A 15 18.31 4.40 10.35
CA THR A 15 18.84 3.13 10.83
C THR A 15 18.88 2.13 9.68
N VAL A 16 19.69 1.08 9.82
CA VAL A 16 19.79 0.06 8.77
C VAL A 16 18.42 -0.56 8.46
N PRO A 17 17.63 -1.01 9.46
CA PRO A 17 16.30 -1.54 9.15
C PRO A 17 15.40 -0.55 8.41
N ARG A 18 15.39 0.71 8.82
CA ARG A 18 14.57 1.74 8.18
C ARG A 18 14.97 1.98 6.74
N LEU A 19 16.28 2.11 6.49
CA LEU A 19 16.79 2.33 5.13
C LEU A 19 16.48 1.16 4.21
N LYS A 20 16.65 -0.07 4.71
CA LYS A 20 16.39 -1.27 3.91
C LYS A 20 14.90 -1.40 3.58
N ILE A 21 14.03 -1.13 4.55
CA ILE A 21 12.60 -1.27 4.36
C ILE A 21 12.07 -0.21 3.38
N ILE A 22 12.45 1.06 3.55
CA ILE A 22 11.96 2.09 2.64
C ILE A 22 12.47 1.84 1.22
N ASN A 23 13.71 1.37 1.07
CA ASN A 23 14.26 1.03 -0.23
C ASN A 23 13.49 -0.10 -0.91
N LEU A 24 13.00 -1.07 -0.16
CA LEU A 24 12.16 -2.14 -0.70
C LEU A 24 10.92 -1.60 -1.37
N PHE A 25 10.25 -0.65 -0.75
CA PHE A 25 9.05 -0.03 -1.31
C PHE A 25 9.38 0.75 -2.58
N GLU A 26 10.54 1.38 -2.63
CA GLU A 26 10.91 2.18 -3.79
C GLU A 26 11.32 1.33 -4.99
N THR A 27 11.94 0.19 -4.73
CA THR A 27 12.46 -0.67 -5.79
C THR A 27 11.54 -1.83 -6.16
N SER A 28 10.53 -2.12 -5.35
CA SER A 28 9.61 -3.22 -5.59
C SER A 28 8.73 -2.94 -6.80
N LYS A 29 8.53 -3.95 -7.64
CA LYS A 29 7.58 -3.88 -8.75
C LYS A 29 6.14 -3.96 -8.24
N VAL A 30 5.94 -4.60 -7.09
CA VAL A 30 4.65 -4.66 -6.43
C VAL A 30 4.59 -3.50 -5.45
N ARG A 31 3.62 -2.63 -5.63
CA ARG A 31 3.50 -1.41 -4.83
C ARG A 31 2.88 -1.62 -3.47
N HIS A 32 2.09 -2.67 -3.32
CA HIS A 32 1.34 -2.97 -2.11
C HIS A 32 1.95 -4.18 -1.43
N LEU A 33 2.53 -3.99 -0.25
CA LEU A 33 3.22 -5.03 0.48
C LEU A 33 2.65 -5.17 1.88
N THR A 34 2.46 -6.43 2.32
CA THR A 34 2.16 -6.72 3.72
C THR A 34 3.46 -6.72 4.52
N ALA A 35 3.34 -6.71 5.85
CA ALA A 35 4.53 -6.83 6.70
C ALA A 35 5.26 -8.16 6.45
N GLU A 36 4.50 -9.23 6.23
CA GLU A 36 5.08 -10.55 5.92
C GLU A 36 5.83 -10.52 4.59
N ASP A 37 5.30 -9.83 3.59
CA ASP A 37 5.98 -9.66 2.31
C ASP A 37 7.34 -8.97 2.49
N VAL A 38 7.35 -7.90 3.28
CA VAL A 38 8.57 -7.15 3.57
C VAL A 38 9.57 -8.04 4.30
N TYR A 39 9.11 -8.75 5.32
CA TYR A 39 9.95 -9.66 6.10
C TYR A 39 10.61 -10.71 5.20
N ARG A 40 9.82 -11.31 4.32
CA ARG A 40 10.32 -12.35 3.40
C ARG A 40 11.34 -11.81 2.42
N LYS A 41 11.10 -10.62 1.87
CA LYS A 41 12.04 -9.98 0.95
C LYS A 41 13.37 -9.66 1.64
N LEU A 42 13.33 -9.23 2.89
CA LEU A 42 14.54 -8.97 3.67
C LEU A 42 15.33 -10.26 3.92
N LEU A 43 14.63 -11.35 4.23
CA LEU A 43 15.29 -12.66 4.40
C LEU A 43 15.97 -13.10 3.11
N ASP A 44 15.32 -12.90 1.96
CA ASP A 44 15.88 -13.23 0.65
C ASP A 44 17.18 -12.46 0.38
N GLU A 45 17.30 -11.27 0.95
CA GLU A 45 18.53 -10.47 0.85
C GLU A 45 19.56 -10.81 1.92
N GLY A 46 19.28 -11.83 2.74
CA GLY A 46 20.19 -12.23 3.79
C GLY A 46 20.09 -11.39 5.07
N LEU A 47 19.03 -10.60 5.19
CA LEU A 47 18.83 -9.73 6.36
C LEU A 47 17.79 -10.35 7.28
N ASP A 48 18.24 -10.78 8.47
CA ASP A 48 17.35 -11.36 9.46
C ASP A 48 16.85 -10.27 10.41
N ILE A 49 15.88 -9.51 9.94
CA ILE A 49 15.19 -8.51 10.73
C ILE A 49 13.86 -9.13 11.14
N GLY A 50 13.60 -9.21 12.45
CA GLY A 50 12.42 -9.88 12.98
C GLY A 50 11.11 -9.21 12.50
N LEU A 51 10.07 -10.02 12.38
CA LEU A 51 8.76 -9.55 11.92
C LEU A 51 8.22 -8.42 12.80
N ALA A 52 8.42 -8.51 14.12
CA ALA A 52 7.97 -7.47 15.04
C ALA A 52 8.67 -6.13 14.76
N THR A 53 9.96 -6.18 14.42
CA THR A 53 10.71 -4.98 14.05
C THR A 53 10.18 -4.40 12.74
N VAL A 54 9.88 -5.27 11.78
CA VAL A 54 9.29 -4.84 10.50
C VAL A 54 7.97 -4.10 10.75
N TYR A 55 7.07 -4.67 11.54
CA TYR A 55 5.80 -4.02 11.89
C TYR A 55 6.02 -2.66 12.53
N ARG A 56 6.97 -2.58 13.46
CA ARG A 56 7.26 -1.32 14.15
C ARG A 56 7.73 -0.25 13.17
N VAL A 57 8.63 -0.61 12.26
CA VAL A 57 9.15 0.33 11.27
C VAL A 57 8.04 0.79 10.32
N LEU A 58 7.21 -0.15 9.84
CA LEU A 58 6.10 0.19 8.95
C LEU A 58 5.12 1.14 9.63
N THR A 59 4.81 0.91 10.90
CA THR A 59 3.94 1.79 11.66
C THR A 59 4.56 3.19 11.83
N GLN A 60 5.86 3.26 12.10
CA GLN A 60 6.56 4.53 12.20
C GLN A 60 6.54 5.29 10.88
N PHE A 61 6.72 4.58 9.76
CA PHE A 61 6.65 5.21 8.44
C PHE A 61 5.25 5.70 8.12
N GLU A 62 4.23 4.96 8.51
CA GLU A 62 2.84 5.41 8.34
C GLU A 62 2.58 6.69 9.13
N GLN A 63 2.99 6.72 10.39
CA GLN A 63 2.80 7.88 11.26
C GLN A 63 3.57 9.11 10.77
N ALA A 64 4.71 8.87 10.13
CA ALA A 64 5.54 9.94 9.57
C ALA A 64 5.08 10.39 8.17
N GLY A 65 4.07 9.73 7.61
CA GLY A 65 3.52 10.10 6.30
C GLY A 65 4.31 9.54 5.12
N LEU A 66 5.26 8.63 5.34
CA LEU A 66 6.05 8.02 4.27
C LEU A 66 5.32 6.87 3.61
N LEU A 67 4.51 6.14 4.36
CA LEU A 67 3.70 5.04 3.87
C LEU A 67 2.24 5.28 4.16
N ILE A 68 1.38 4.70 3.34
CA ILE A 68 -0.07 4.65 3.55
C ILE A 68 -0.42 3.22 3.90
N ARG A 69 -1.21 3.04 4.95
CA ARG A 69 -1.73 1.73 5.34
C ARG A 69 -3.16 1.59 4.83
N HIS A 70 -3.42 0.47 4.17
CA HIS A 70 -4.77 0.10 3.74
C HIS A 70 -5.21 -1.14 4.49
N HIS A 71 -6.47 -1.13 4.93
CA HIS A 71 -7.11 -2.30 5.54
C HIS A 71 -8.13 -2.83 4.55
N PHE A 72 -7.77 -3.92 3.88
CA PHE A 72 -8.68 -4.55 2.94
C PHE A 72 -9.55 -5.60 3.65
N GLU A 73 -10.64 -6.00 3.00
CA GLU A 73 -11.59 -6.94 3.57
C GLU A 73 -10.96 -8.28 3.95
N SER A 74 -9.82 -8.62 3.35
CA SER A 74 -9.06 -9.83 3.71
C SER A 74 -8.52 -9.81 5.15
N GLY A 75 -8.57 -8.66 5.82
CA GLY A 75 -8.12 -8.50 7.19
C GLY A 75 -6.65 -8.17 7.35
N LYS A 76 -5.87 -8.26 6.28
CA LYS A 76 -4.44 -7.94 6.34
C LYS A 76 -4.20 -6.47 6.03
N ALA A 77 -3.30 -5.86 6.80
CA ALA A 77 -2.85 -4.51 6.49
C ALA A 77 -1.85 -4.55 5.34
N VAL A 78 -2.03 -3.65 4.40
CA VAL A 78 -1.16 -3.52 3.21
C VAL A 78 -0.61 -2.11 3.19
N PHE A 79 0.66 -1.98 2.88
CA PHE A 79 1.36 -0.70 2.89
C PHE A 79 1.83 -0.33 1.49
N GLU A 80 1.84 0.98 1.19
CA GLU A 80 2.40 1.50 -0.05
C GLU A 80 3.07 2.85 0.21
N LEU A 81 3.99 3.23 -0.69
CA LEU A 81 4.60 4.55 -0.61
C LEU A 81 3.55 5.64 -0.77
N ASN A 82 3.66 6.67 0.07
CA ASN A 82 2.82 7.85 -0.06
C ASN A 82 3.49 8.81 -1.06
N GLU A 83 3.06 8.72 -2.30
CA GLU A 83 3.60 9.56 -3.37
C GLU A 83 2.81 10.84 -3.58
N GLY A 84 1.81 11.09 -2.73
CA GLY A 84 0.99 12.28 -2.84
C GLY A 84 -0.05 12.24 -3.94
N HIS A 85 -0.16 11.15 -4.67
CA HIS A 85 -1.14 10.98 -5.72
C HIS A 85 -2.36 10.27 -5.18
N HIS A 86 -3.54 10.81 -5.46
CA HIS A 86 -4.77 10.12 -5.13
C HIS A 86 -5.06 9.04 -6.16
N HIS A 87 -5.36 7.85 -5.70
CA HIS A 87 -5.86 6.79 -6.55
C HIS A 87 -6.76 5.86 -5.75
N ASP A 88 -7.64 5.19 -6.47
CA ASP A 88 -8.58 4.23 -5.91
C ASP A 88 -8.04 2.82 -6.12
N HIS A 89 -8.63 1.85 -5.46
CA HIS A 89 -8.09 0.49 -5.45
C HIS A 89 -9.11 -0.54 -5.88
N LEU A 90 -8.69 -1.46 -6.74
CA LEU A 90 -9.43 -2.65 -7.12
C LEU A 90 -8.74 -3.84 -6.47
N VAL A 91 -9.45 -4.53 -5.59
CA VAL A 91 -8.88 -5.65 -4.83
C VAL A 91 -9.52 -6.94 -5.33
N CYS A 92 -8.70 -7.86 -5.83
CA CYS A 92 -9.20 -9.16 -6.24
C CYS A 92 -9.30 -10.09 -5.05
N LEU A 93 -10.49 -10.58 -4.78
CA LEU A 93 -10.73 -11.49 -3.65
C LEU A 93 -10.19 -12.90 -3.91
N GLN A 94 -9.95 -13.25 -5.17
CA GLN A 94 -9.46 -14.57 -5.53
C GLN A 94 -7.94 -14.69 -5.48
N CYS A 95 -7.23 -13.71 -6.06
CA CYS A 95 -5.77 -13.79 -6.16
C CYS A 95 -5.04 -12.80 -5.24
N GLY A 96 -5.77 -11.89 -4.61
CA GLY A 96 -5.18 -10.90 -3.71
C GLY A 96 -4.52 -9.73 -4.42
N ARG A 97 -4.55 -9.69 -5.75
CA ARG A 97 -3.95 -8.59 -6.49
C ARG A 97 -4.66 -7.28 -6.19
N VAL A 98 -3.89 -6.22 -6.04
CA VAL A 98 -4.41 -4.87 -5.88
C VAL A 98 -4.01 -4.06 -7.10
N GLU A 99 -4.98 -3.45 -7.74
CA GLU A 99 -4.76 -2.61 -8.90
C GLU A 99 -5.22 -1.20 -8.58
N GLU A 100 -4.37 -0.21 -8.86
CA GLU A 100 -4.71 1.19 -8.63
C GLU A 100 -5.32 1.77 -9.89
N PHE A 101 -6.28 2.68 -9.71
CA PHE A 101 -6.87 3.38 -10.83
C PHE A 101 -7.28 4.79 -10.42
N TYR A 102 -7.43 5.64 -11.41
CA TYR A 102 -7.98 6.98 -11.23
C TYR A 102 -8.98 7.24 -12.34
N ASP A 103 -10.21 7.59 -11.97
CA ASP A 103 -11.26 7.87 -12.91
C ASP A 103 -11.88 9.24 -12.60
N PRO A 104 -11.66 10.24 -13.47
CA PRO A 104 -12.21 11.57 -13.23
C PRO A 104 -13.73 11.59 -13.13
N GLY A 105 -14.42 10.68 -13.81
CA GLY A 105 -15.88 10.58 -13.72
C GLY A 105 -16.36 10.22 -12.34
N ILE A 106 -15.70 9.25 -11.71
CA ILE A 106 -16.02 8.84 -10.34
C ILE A 106 -15.75 10.01 -9.39
N GLU A 107 -14.61 10.68 -9.53
CA GLU A 107 -14.25 11.81 -8.68
C GLU A 107 -15.29 12.94 -8.78
N LYS A 108 -15.72 13.27 -9.99
CA LYS A 108 -16.73 14.31 -10.21
C LYS A 108 -18.05 13.93 -9.57
N ARG A 109 -18.45 12.66 -9.70
CA ARG A 109 -19.72 12.22 -9.15
C ARG A 109 -19.71 12.27 -7.63
N GLN A 110 -18.62 11.88 -7.00
CA GLN A 110 -18.48 11.95 -5.55
C GLN A 110 -18.56 13.40 -5.05
N THR A 111 -17.89 14.31 -5.74
CA THR A 111 -17.92 15.73 -5.41
C THR A 111 -19.34 16.30 -5.54
N ALA A 112 -20.04 15.91 -6.60
CA ALA A 112 -21.41 16.38 -6.82
C ALA A 112 -22.36 15.87 -5.72
N VAL A 113 -22.24 14.60 -5.34
CA VAL A 113 -23.05 14.02 -4.28
C VAL A 113 -22.82 14.75 -2.96
N ALA A 114 -21.56 15.01 -2.62
CA ALA A 114 -21.22 15.71 -1.39
C ALA A 114 -21.80 17.12 -1.39
N ARG A 115 -21.66 17.84 -2.49
CA ARG A 115 -22.17 19.22 -2.63
C ARG A 115 -23.68 19.26 -2.50
N GLU A 116 -24.39 18.34 -3.16
CA GLU A 116 -25.84 18.27 -3.10
C GLU A 116 -26.35 18.05 -1.66
N ARG A 117 -25.54 17.42 -0.85
CA ARG A 117 -25.90 17.11 0.55
C ARG A 117 -25.31 18.11 1.56
N GLY A 118 -24.64 19.15 1.08
CA GLY A 118 -24.10 20.22 1.91
C GLY A 118 -22.72 19.94 2.50
N PHE A 119 -21.93 19.10 1.84
CA PHE A 119 -20.60 18.71 2.33
C PHE A 119 -19.52 19.09 1.33
N LYS A 120 -18.31 19.26 1.84
CA LYS A 120 -17.10 19.39 1.04
C LYS A 120 -16.19 18.23 1.42
N ILE A 121 -15.76 17.45 0.43
CA ILE A 121 -14.88 16.29 0.68
C ILE A 121 -13.49 16.80 1.05
N THR A 122 -12.95 16.33 2.17
CA THR A 122 -11.58 16.60 2.56
C THR A 122 -10.66 15.47 2.10
N GLU A 123 -11.12 14.23 2.19
CA GLU A 123 -10.42 13.07 1.65
C GLU A 123 -11.42 11.94 1.46
N HIS A 124 -11.06 10.95 0.66
CA HIS A 124 -11.88 9.75 0.52
C HIS A 124 -11.00 8.55 0.18
N SER A 125 -11.54 7.36 0.41
CA SER A 125 -10.91 6.10 0.03
C SER A 125 -11.96 5.25 -0.67
N LEU A 126 -11.61 4.69 -1.81
CA LEU A 126 -12.52 3.82 -2.55
C LEU A 126 -11.82 2.48 -2.80
N TYR A 127 -12.44 1.41 -2.32
CA TYR A 127 -11.97 0.05 -2.54
C TYR A 127 -13.08 -0.73 -3.21
N LEU A 128 -12.81 -1.23 -4.39
CA LEU A 128 -13.74 -2.12 -5.08
C LEU A 128 -13.23 -3.55 -4.89
N TYR A 129 -14.02 -4.38 -4.23
CA TYR A 129 -13.70 -5.78 -4.02
C TYR A 129 -14.34 -6.58 -5.14
N ALA A 130 -13.51 -7.29 -5.89
CA ALA A 130 -13.95 -7.89 -7.14
C ALA A 130 -13.34 -9.26 -7.34
N GLU A 131 -13.84 -9.94 -8.34
CA GLU A 131 -13.29 -11.22 -8.79
C GLU A 131 -12.72 -11.02 -10.17
N CYS A 132 -11.54 -11.61 -10.41
CA CYS A 132 -10.92 -11.54 -11.72
C CYS A 132 -11.77 -12.34 -12.73
N VAL A 133 -12.22 -11.66 -13.79
CA VAL A 133 -13.05 -12.30 -14.82
C VAL A 133 -12.24 -12.81 -16.00
N LYS A 134 -10.93 -12.52 -16.03
CA LYS A 134 -10.07 -13.02 -17.08
C LYS A 134 -9.89 -14.52 -16.91
N PRO A 135 -10.05 -15.33 -17.98
CA PRO A 135 -9.96 -16.79 -17.87
C PRO A 135 -8.62 -17.28 -17.34
N ARG A 136 -7.54 -16.55 -17.61
CA ARG A 136 -6.21 -16.90 -17.15
C ARG A 136 -5.60 -15.76 -16.39
N CYS A 137 -5.93 -15.68 -15.11
CA CYS A 137 -5.33 -14.67 -14.24
C CYS A 137 -3.96 -15.18 -13.78
N PRO A 138 -2.85 -14.51 -14.13
CA PRO A 138 -1.51 -14.98 -13.74
C PRO A 138 -1.27 -14.92 -12.23
N TYR A 139 -2.11 -14.19 -11.51
CA TYR A 139 -1.98 -14.03 -10.06
C TYR A 139 -2.84 -15.02 -9.28
N ARG A 140 -3.71 -15.76 -9.97
CA ARG A 140 -4.58 -16.72 -9.30
C ARG A 140 -3.79 -17.98 -8.96
N LYS A 141 -3.86 -18.40 -7.70
CA LYS A 141 -3.19 -19.61 -7.26
C LYS A 141 -3.89 -20.82 -7.86
N THR A 142 -3.10 -21.80 -8.31
CA THR A 142 -3.64 -23.04 -8.86
C THR A 142 -4.50 -23.75 -7.80
N GLY A 143 -5.70 -24.14 -8.19
CA GLY A 143 -6.62 -24.81 -7.29
C GLY A 143 -7.36 -23.91 -6.32
N SER A 144 -7.17 -22.59 -6.39
CA SER A 144 -7.85 -21.63 -5.54
C SER A 144 -9.10 -21.11 -6.23
N HIS A 145 -10.23 -21.58 -5.83
CA HIS A 145 -11.52 -21.12 -6.38
C HIS A 145 -12.54 -21.04 -5.29
#